data_40245ca2ba9879f9571be2166d3afb00
#
_entry.id   40245ca2ba9879f9571be2166d3afb00
#
_cell.length_a   1.000
_cell.length_b   1.000
_cell.length_c   1.000
_cell.angle_alpha   90.00
_cell.angle_beta   90.00
_cell.angle_gamma   90.00
#
_symmetry.space_group_name_H-M   'P 1'
#
loop_
_entity.id
_entity.type
_entity.pdbx_description
1 polymer ?
#
loop_
_entity_poly.entity_id
_entity_poly.type
_entity_poly.pdbx_seq_one_letter_code
_entity_poly.pdbx_strand_id
1 'polypeptide(L)'
;LFGDRRPNVRLDDIFDVEAPDVGSPTQNMSPLKAYWVALASEKKAFAFYDQALRHVTQPEAKALFEELREEEAEHVRMLVKIIAELPPSAEIELEDEDYDPNRPARDSFEV
;
A
#
# COMPACT_ATOMS: atom_id res chain seq x y z
N LEU A 1 -8.33 22.25 -6.17
CA LEU A 1 -8.17 21.91 -4.84
C LEU A 1 -6.78 21.46 -4.54
N PHE A 2 -6.47 20.22 -4.77
CA PHE A 2 -5.14 19.77 -4.50
C PHE A 2 -4.30 19.70 -5.74
N GLY A 3 -4.92 19.67 -6.85
CA GLY A 3 -4.23 19.29 -8.06
C GLY A 3 -3.10 20.18 -8.46
N ASP A 4 -3.27 21.46 -8.29
CA ASP A 4 -2.25 22.35 -8.83
C ASP A 4 -1.04 22.40 -7.95
N ARG A 5 -1.04 21.77 -6.81
CA ARG A 5 0.16 21.74 -6.00
C ARG A 5 0.90 20.44 -6.12
N ARG A 6 0.42 19.56 -6.97
CA ARG A 6 1.00 18.25 -7.09
C ARG A 6 1.85 18.16 -8.31
N PRO A 7 2.76 17.23 -8.31
CA PRO A 7 3.49 16.99 -9.54
C PRO A 7 2.53 16.56 -10.61
N ASN A 8 2.94 16.70 -11.82
CA ASN A 8 2.12 16.39 -12.94
C ASN A 8 2.10 14.91 -13.21
N VAL A 9 1.67 14.12 -12.25
CA VAL A 9 1.63 12.69 -12.37
C VAL A 9 0.19 12.29 -12.58
N ARG A 10 -0.07 11.54 -13.62
CA ARG A 10 -1.42 11.12 -13.91
C ARG A 10 -1.79 9.93 -13.06
N LEU A 11 -3.05 9.89 -12.63
CA LEU A 11 -3.52 8.79 -11.81
C LEU A 11 -3.41 7.46 -12.54
N ASP A 12 -3.69 7.48 -13.85
CA ASP A 12 -3.59 6.25 -14.61
C ASP A 12 -2.19 5.68 -14.55
N ASP A 13 -1.18 6.53 -14.64
CA ASP A 13 0.19 6.06 -14.59
C ASP A 13 0.50 5.44 -13.25
N ILE A 14 -0.03 6.01 -12.18
CA ILE A 14 0.21 5.46 -10.85
C ILE A 14 -0.44 4.10 -10.69
N PHE A 15 -1.67 3.98 -11.16
CA PHE A 15 -2.40 2.75 -10.96
C PHE A 15 -2.04 1.68 -11.99
N ASP A 16 -1.23 2.04 -12.97
CA ASP A 16 -0.70 1.04 -13.87
C ASP A 16 0.46 0.28 -13.28
N VAL A 17 0.97 0.73 -12.15
CA VAL A 17 2.04 -0.01 -11.50
C VAL A 17 1.50 -1.37 -11.09
N GLU A 18 2.15 -2.40 -11.59
CA GLU A 18 1.70 -3.73 -11.28
C GLU A 18 2.28 -4.19 -9.98
N ALA A 19 1.42 -4.65 -9.11
CA ALA A 19 1.84 -5.22 -7.86
C ALA A 19 1.79 -6.73 -8.00
N PRO A 20 2.82 -7.41 -7.55
CA PRO A 20 2.76 -8.86 -7.55
C PRO A 20 1.69 -9.33 -6.58
N ASP A 21 1.27 -10.56 -6.79
CA ASP A 21 0.34 -11.18 -5.85
C ASP A 21 1.14 -11.53 -4.61
N VAL A 22 0.95 -10.74 -3.58
CA VAL A 22 1.75 -10.93 -2.37
C VAL A 22 1.01 -11.74 -1.32
N GLY A 23 -0.23 -12.12 -1.60
CA GLY A 23 -0.97 -12.91 -0.65
C GLY A 23 -1.34 -12.12 0.58
N SER A 24 -1.55 -12.83 1.66
CA SER A 24 -1.95 -12.22 2.91
C SER A 24 -0.74 -11.70 3.68
N PRO A 25 -0.94 -10.68 4.50
CA PRO A 25 0.15 -10.20 5.34
C PRO A 25 0.58 -11.28 6.31
N THR A 26 1.86 -11.29 6.61
CA THR A 26 2.42 -12.17 7.62
C THR A 26 3.31 -11.35 8.53
N GLN A 27 3.58 -11.88 9.71
CA GLN A 27 4.34 -11.13 10.69
C GLN A 27 5.78 -10.92 10.29
N ASN A 28 6.33 -11.86 9.55
CA ASN A 28 7.74 -11.78 9.18
C ASN A 28 7.94 -11.43 7.73
N MET A 29 6.97 -10.79 7.12
CA MET A 29 7.12 -10.42 5.72
C MET A 29 8.24 -9.39 5.59
N SER A 30 8.85 -9.37 4.41
CA SER A 30 9.89 -8.40 4.15
C SER A 30 9.30 -6.99 4.12
N PRO A 31 10.12 -5.98 4.33
CA PRO A 31 9.64 -4.62 4.18
C PRO A 31 9.03 -4.37 2.80
N LEU A 32 9.63 -4.92 1.76
CA LEU A 32 9.09 -4.74 0.42
C LEU A 32 7.69 -5.34 0.31
N LYS A 33 7.50 -6.55 0.84
CA LYS A 33 6.18 -7.16 0.80
C LYS A 33 5.20 -6.34 1.60
N ALA A 34 5.61 -5.80 2.75
CA ALA A 34 4.72 -4.99 3.56
C ALA A 34 4.24 -3.77 2.78
N TYR A 35 5.14 -3.13 2.04
CA TYR A 35 4.74 -1.99 1.23
C TYR A 35 3.84 -2.39 0.07
N TRP A 36 4.09 -3.56 -0.52
CA TRP A 36 3.19 -4.02 -1.57
C TRP A 36 1.80 -4.32 -1.04
N VAL A 37 1.72 -4.89 0.17
CA VAL A 37 0.42 -5.13 0.80
C VAL A 37 -0.28 -3.81 1.06
N ALA A 38 0.44 -2.83 1.57
CA ALA A 38 -0.14 -1.52 1.82
C ALA A 38 -0.62 -0.87 0.52
N LEU A 39 0.18 -0.97 -0.52
CA LEU A 39 -0.19 -0.38 -1.80
C LEU A 39 -1.46 -1.02 -2.35
N ALA A 40 -1.57 -2.33 -2.25
CA ALA A 40 -2.76 -3.02 -2.72
C ALA A 40 -3.99 -2.55 -1.96
N SER A 41 -3.84 -2.32 -0.65
CA SER A 41 -4.94 -1.85 0.17
C SER A 41 -5.38 -0.44 -0.23
N GLU A 42 -4.42 0.45 -0.48
CA GLU A 42 -4.76 1.80 -0.87
C GLU A 42 -5.42 1.84 -2.24
N LYS A 43 -4.98 0.99 -3.15
CA LYS A 43 -5.61 0.93 -4.46
C LYS A 43 -7.05 0.44 -4.35
N LYS A 44 -7.31 -0.51 -3.46
CA LYS A 44 -8.67 -0.97 -3.25
C LYS A 44 -9.55 0.15 -2.69
N ALA A 45 -9.00 0.92 -1.77
CA ALA A 45 -9.75 2.04 -1.21
C ALA A 45 -10.06 3.08 -2.27
N PHE A 46 -9.08 3.40 -3.10
CA PHE A 46 -9.31 4.33 -4.19
C PHE A 46 -10.43 3.83 -5.10
N ALA A 47 -10.36 2.55 -5.47
CA ALA A 47 -11.37 1.98 -6.36
C ALA A 47 -12.75 2.04 -5.74
N PHE A 48 -12.82 1.83 -4.42
CA PHE A 48 -14.09 1.90 -3.74
C PHE A 48 -14.71 3.30 -3.85
N TYR A 49 -13.93 4.32 -3.56
CA TYR A 49 -14.45 5.68 -3.62
C TYR A 49 -14.76 6.10 -5.06
N ASP A 50 -13.93 5.70 -5.99
CA ASP A 50 -14.16 6.00 -7.40
C ASP A 50 -15.44 5.36 -7.88
N GLN A 51 -15.68 4.13 -7.49
CA GLN A 51 -16.88 3.43 -7.88
C GLN A 51 -18.11 4.06 -7.22
N ALA A 52 -17.99 4.38 -5.93
CA ALA A 52 -19.11 4.97 -5.21
C ALA A 52 -19.53 6.30 -5.80
N LEU A 53 -18.57 7.05 -6.32
CA LEU A 53 -18.90 8.36 -6.90
C LEU A 53 -19.80 8.26 -8.09
N ARG A 54 -19.87 7.10 -8.73
CA ARG A 54 -20.77 6.93 -9.87
C ARG A 54 -22.22 6.88 -9.44
N HIS A 55 -22.48 6.62 -8.17
CA HIS A 55 -23.83 6.43 -7.68
C HIS A 55 -24.26 7.50 -6.68
N VAL A 56 -23.32 8.29 -6.20
CA VAL A 56 -23.62 9.29 -5.20
C VAL A 56 -24.15 10.54 -5.90
N THR A 57 -25.33 10.98 -5.49
CA THR A 57 -25.90 12.18 -6.09
C THR A 57 -26.00 13.35 -5.15
N GLN A 58 -25.93 13.09 -3.84
CA GLN A 58 -26.04 14.16 -2.88
C GLN A 58 -24.76 14.96 -2.87
N PRO A 59 -24.84 16.30 -2.99
CA PRO A 59 -23.62 17.10 -3.18
C PRO A 59 -22.61 16.96 -2.06
N GLU A 60 -23.05 16.93 -0.81
CA GLU A 60 -22.11 16.84 0.29
C GLU A 60 -21.40 15.50 0.31
N ALA A 61 -22.16 14.45 0.04
CA ALA A 61 -21.54 13.12 0.01
C ALA A 61 -20.59 13.01 -1.16
N LYS A 62 -20.95 13.61 -2.29
CA LYS A 62 -20.07 13.57 -3.44
C LYS A 62 -18.77 14.29 -3.17
N ALA A 63 -18.87 15.46 -2.54
CA ALA A 63 -17.64 16.20 -2.22
C ALA A 63 -16.76 15.43 -1.26
N LEU A 64 -17.36 14.77 -0.27
CA LEU A 64 -16.59 13.98 0.66
C LEU A 64 -15.89 12.83 -0.04
N PHE A 65 -16.62 12.12 -0.89
CA PHE A 65 -16.02 10.97 -1.56
C PHE A 65 -14.93 11.39 -2.55
N GLU A 66 -15.09 12.54 -3.18
CA GLU A 66 -14.03 13.06 -4.03
C GLU A 66 -12.78 13.35 -3.23
N GLU A 67 -12.96 13.91 -2.05
CA GLU A 67 -11.82 14.20 -1.19
C GLU A 67 -11.15 12.93 -0.71
N LEU A 68 -11.95 11.95 -0.30
CA LEU A 68 -11.40 10.68 0.14
C LEU A 68 -10.65 9.98 -0.98
N ARG A 69 -11.22 10.00 -2.17
CA ARG A 69 -10.55 9.39 -3.31
C ARG A 69 -9.20 10.06 -3.56
N GLU A 70 -9.18 11.37 -3.45
CA GLU A 70 -7.93 12.09 -3.68
C GLU A 70 -6.89 11.76 -2.62
N GLU A 71 -7.33 11.56 -1.39
CA GLU A 71 -6.40 11.17 -0.33
C GLU A 71 -5.80 9.81 -0.60
N GLU A 72 -6.60 8.88 -1.11
CA GLU A 72 -6.06 7.57 -1.42
C GLU A 72 -5.09 7.64 -2.58
N ALA A 73 -5.36 8.49 -3.56
CA ALA A 73 -4.41 8.68 -4.65
C ALA A 73 -3.09 9.20 -4.15
N GLU A 74 -3.13 10.07 -3.16
CA GLU A 74 -1.92 10.60 -2.56
C GLU A 74 -1.14 9.49 -1.85
N HIS A 75 -1.85 8.63 -1.12
CA HIS A 75 -1.20 7.52 -0.46
C HIS A 75 -0.56 6.57 -1.45
N VAL A 76 -1.23 6.31 -2.56
CA VAL A 76 -0.66 5.46 -3.60
C VAL A 76 0.63 6.06 -4.13
N ARG A 77 0.61 7.37 -4.42
CA ARG A 77 1.82 8.03 -4.92
C ARG A 77 2.97 7.91 -3.94
N MET A 78 2.67 8.10 -2.66
CA MET A 78 3.69 8.02 -1.64
C MET A 78 4.27 6.62 -1.56
N LEU A 79 3.41 5.61 -1.57
CA LEU A 79 3.88 4.24 -1.46
C LEU A 79 4.68 3.82 -2.68
N VAL A 80 4.25 4.21 -3.87
CA VAL A 80 5.01 3.91 -5.08
C VAL A 80 6.40 4.51 -4.98
N LYS A 81 6.50 5.73 -4.49
CA LYS A 81 7.80 6.37 -4.36
C LYS A 81 8.66 5.65 -3.33
N ILE A 82 8.09 5.29 -2.20
CA ILE A 82 8.84 4.58 -1.19
C ILE A 82 9.36 3.26 -1.75
N ILE A 83 8.51 2.52 -2.43
CA ILE A 83 8.91 1.23 -2.97
C ILE A 83 10.05 1.39 -3.96
N ALA A 84 9.98 2.42 -4.79
CA ALA A 84 11.01 2.64 -5.79
C ALA A 84 12.36 2.96 -5.18
N GLU A 85 12.37 3.44 -3.95
CA GLU A 85 13.60 3.86 -3.30
C GLU A 85 14.09 2.88 -2.25
N LEU A 86 13.43 1.74 -2.11
CA LEU A 86 13.84 0.77 -1.11
C LEU A 86 15.18 0.13 -1.51
N PRO A 87 16.02 -0.15 -0.53
CA PRO A 87 17.29 -0.84 -0.82
C PRO A 87 17.04 -2.31 -1.08
N PRO A 88 18.00 -3.00 -1.69
CA PRO A 88 17.82 -4.43 -1.95
C PRO A 88 17.54 -5.24 -0.69
N SER A 89 18.06 -4.80 0.45
CA SER A 89 17.83 -5.54 1.69
C SER A 89 16.37 -5.55 2.08
N ALA A 90 15.51 -4.69 1.47
CA ALA A 90 14.11 -4.67 1.80
C ALA A 90 13.39 -5.91 1.32
N GLU A 91 14.01 -6.73 0.51
CA GLU A 91 13.40 -7.96 0.05
C GLU A 91 13.59 -9.12 1.01
N ILE A 92 14.36 -8.93 2.05
CA ILE A 92 14.68 -10.00 2.98
C ILE A 92 13.60 -10.02 4.06
N GLU A 93 13.06 -11.21 4.29
CA GLU A 93 12.07 -11.37 5.33
C GLU A 93 12.73 -11.18 6.69
N LEU A 94 11.92 -10.68 7.61
CA LEU A 94 12.42 -10.46 8.95
C LEU A 94 12.72 -11.78 9.60
N GLU A 95 13.72 -11.75 10.47
CA GLU A 95 14.02 -12.93 11.25
C GLU A 95 12.85 -13.24 12.15
N ASP A 96 12.76 -14.51 12.48
CA ASP A 96 11.69 -14.93 13.34
C ASP A 96 12.04 -14.76 14.78
N GLU A 97 12.53 -13.63 15.13
CA GLU A 97 12.87 -13.40 16.51
C GLU A 97 11.69 -13.49 17.39
N ASP A 98 10.57 -13.10 16.88
CA ASP A 98 9.34 -13.19 17.63
C ASP A 98 8.72 -14.53 17.49
N TYR A 99 9.37 -15.40 16.80
CA TYR A 99 8.82 -16.68 16.56
C TYR A 99 8.81 -17.47 17.86
N ASP A 100 7.93 -18.42 17.93
CA ASP A 100 7.72 -19.22 19.09
C ASP A 100 9.02 -19.59 19.77
N PRO A 101 9.23 -19.13 20.96
CA PRO A 101 10.46 -19.47 21.66
C PRO A 101 10.56 -20.94 21.97
N ASN A 102 9.46 -21.64 21.92
CA ASN A 102 9.53 -23.07 22.11
C ASN A 102 9.94 -23.78 20.88
N ARG A 103 10.07 -23.10 19.82
CA ARG A 103 10.52 -23.72 18.62
C ARG A 103 11.95 -24.13 18.82
N PRO A 104 12.21 -25.38 18.85
CA PRO A 104 13.52 -25.80 19.24
C PRO A 104 14.51 -25.41 18.23
N ALA A 105 14.17 -25.40 17.15
CA ALA A 105 15.19 -25.26 16.29
C ALA A 105 15.61 -23.99 16.01
N ARG A 106 15.36 -23.30 16.34
CA ARG A 106 15.91 -22.19 15.93
C ARG A 106 17.18 -21.88 16.56
N ASP A 107 17.12 -22.46 17.04
CA ASP A 107 17.90 -22.18 17.47
C ASP A 107 18.82 -22.16 17.31
N SER A 108 18.75 -22.36 17.16
CA SER A 108 19.41 -22.36 16.88
C SER A 108 19.92 -21.50 16.48
N PHE A 109 19.85 -21.25 16.58
CA PHE A 109 20.10 -20.46 16.22
C PHE A 109 20.11 -19.72 16.53
N GLU A 110 19.86 -19.71 16.93
CA GLU A 110 19.76 -19.21 17.33
C GLU A 110 19.88 -18.66 17.57
N VAL A 111 19.85 -18.56 17.91
CA VAL A 111 19.93 -18.19 18.30
C VAL A 111 20.32 -17.90 18.48
#